data_d2fdd76846c872958cfa79a64b3951cc
#
_entry.id   d2fdd76846c872958cfa79a64b3951cc
#
_cell.length_a   1.000
_cell.length_b   1.000
_cell.length_c   1.000
_cell.angle_alpha   90.00
_cell.angle_beta   90.00
_cell.angle_gamma   90.00
#
_symmetry.space_group_name_H-M   'P 1'
#
loop_
_entity.id
_entity.type
_entity.pdbx_description
1 polymer ?
#
loop_
_entity_poly.entity_id
_entity_poly.type
_entity_poly.pdbx_seq_one_letter_code
_entity_poly.pdbx_strand_id
1 'polypeptide(L)'
;MVFRNGSSAIILILLCFLLSGCAATAAGALEEYPEPPVRILFATDRNLTNAAEPDRMFGFERGDITYGLCTVSIPSGHRIGELESPVFKEDIMEHVVLADICVYDKERFLRAVSGFLDRSPGKQMFVFVHGYNMTFEKTARMMAQMVRDLDFDGCPIFYSWPSRGKVSRYPADETSVRWSKKNLTGFLKDIVSESGAENIHIVAHSIGNRVLTDAILELIREGYDLKDRFKSVLLVAPDIDAGIFERDIAESLGRSAELVTIYASSEDRALKASGRIHGFPRVGDFDGVPLIAPEIETVDATNVGTSFLGHSYVNRSRSVLSDIYYIINESLRADERFSLEAVDTTDGRYWRFKE
;
A
#
# COMPACT_ATOMS: atom_id res chain seq x y z
N MET A 1 26.18 -20.64 -73.75
CA MET A 1 25.72 -19.24 -73.65
C MET A 1 24.86 -19.18 -72.47
N VAL A 2 25.35 -18.84 -71.33
CA VAL A 2 25.57 -17.51 -70.69
C VAL A 2 24.24 -16.82 -70.29
N PHE A 3 24.16 -16.67 -69.07
CA PHE A 3 23.73 -15.60 -68.08
C PHE A 3 22.71 -16.14 -67.11
N ARG A 4 23.04 -16.28 -65.84
CA ARG A 4 23.24 -15.32 -64.67
C ARG A 4 22.02 -14.50 -64.35
N ASN A 5 21.54 -14.67 -63.15
CA ASN A 5 21.44 -13.74 -62.02
C ASN A 5 20.31 -14.22 -61.09
N GLY A 6 20.46 -14.33 -59.85
CA GLY A 6 21.09 -13.49 -58.84
C GLY A 6 20.07 -12.69 -58.08
N SER A 7 20.07 -12.81 -56.77
CA SER A 7 19.51 -11.88 -55.79
C SER A 7 18.03 -12.01 -55.43
N SER A 8 17.79 -12.72 -54.36
CA SER A 8 16.74 -12.36 -53.38
C SER A 8 17.07 -13.03 -52.04
N ALA A 9 18.12 -12.57 -51.42
CA ALA A 9 18.42 -12.81 -50.04
C ALA A 9 18.74 -11.44 -49.43
N ILE A 10 17.77 -10.70 -48.94
CA ILE A 10 17.81 -9.57 -47.98
C ILE A 10 16.35 -9.13 -47.84
N ILE A 11 15.66 -9.58 -46.83
CA ILE A 11 14.59 -8.98 -46.05
C ILE A 11 14.11 -10.09 -45.09
N LEU A 12 14.89 -10.38 -44.08
CA LEU A 12 14.41 -11.07 -42.86
C LEU A 12 15.36 -10.84 -41.68
N ILE A 13 15.78 -9.61 -41.47
CA ILE A 13 16.44 -9.18 -40.22
C ILE A 13 16.00 -7.75 -39.97
N LEU A 14 14.83 -7.55 -39.43
CA LEU A 14 14.40 -6.31 -38.76
C LEU A 14 13.05 -6.49 -38.06
N LEU A 15 12.92 -7.49 -37.19
CA LEU A 15 11.78 -7.56 -36.26
C LEU A 15 12.14 -8.36 -34.99
N CYS A 16 13.33 -8.15 -34.43
CA CYS A 16 13.73 -8.72 -33.13
C CYS A 16 14.46 -7.72 -32.22
N PHE A 17 14.08 -6.44 -32.26
CA PHE A 17 14.71 -5.43 -31.39
C PHE A 17 13.67 -4.55 -30.70
N LEU A 18 12.64 -5.13 -30.10
CA LEU A 18 11.73 -4.39 -29.20
C LEU A 18 11.32 -5.16 -27.93
N LEU A 19 12.06 -6.21 -27.53
CA LEU A 19 11.78 -6.96 -26.30
C LEU A 19 12.98 -7.09 -25.36
N SER A 20 13.99 -6.22 -25.45
CA SER A 20 15.21 -6.31 -24.63
C SER A 20 15.43 -5.14 -23.66
N GLY A 21 14.39 -4.33 -23.34
CA GLY A 21 14.56 -3.11 -22.56
C GLY A 21 14.73 -3.26 -21.04
N CYS A 22 14.35 -4.39 -20.44
CA CYS A 22 14.36 -4.51 -18.97
C CYS A 22 15.33 -5.57 -18.40
N ALA A 23 16.09 -6.27 -19.21
CA ALA A 23 17.00 -7.33 -18.73
C ALA A 23 18.47 -6.90 -18.62
N ALA A 24 18.87 -5.78 -19.19
CA ALA A 24 20.27 -5.37 -19.29
C ALA A 24 20.77 -4.42 -18.19
N THR A 25 19.89 -3.95 -17.29
CA THR A 25 20.28 -2.98 -16.25
C THR A 25 20.52 -3.59 -14.86
N ALA A 26 20.22 -4.87 -14.64
CA ALA A 26 20.27 -5.44 -13.29
C ALA A 26 21.68 -5.66 -12.72
N ALA A 27 22.74 -5.72 -13.53
CA ALA A 27 24.09 -6.02 -13.05
C ALA A 27 25.04 -4.79 -13.03
N GLY A 28 24.69 -3.71 -13.73
CA GLY A 28 25.54 -2.50 -13.80
C GLY A 28 25.07 -1.32 -12.96
N ALA A 29 23.82 -1.34 -12.51
CA ALA A 29 23.19 -0.20 -11.85
C ALA A 29 23.30 -0.21 -10.32
N LEU A 30 23.80 -1.28 -9.72
CA LEU A 30 23.91 -1.39 -8.25
C LEU A 30 25.02 -0.51 -7.66
N GLU A 31 25.95 -0.03 -8.47
CA GLU A 31 27.02 0.89 -8.01
C GLU A 31 26.55 2.35 -7.86
N GLU A 32 25.38 2.73 -8.37
CA GLU A 32 24.82 4.10 -8.28
C GLU A 32 23.98 4.36 -7.03
N TYR A 33 23.57 3.33 -6.30
CA TYR A 33 22.71 3.49 -5.13
C TYR A 33 23.52 3.50 -3.83
N PRO A 34 23.18 4.37 -2.86
CA PRO A 34 23.89 4.44 -1.57
C PRO A 34 23.71 3.18 -0.72
N GLU A 35 22.59 2.48 -0.91
CA GLU A 35 22.22 1.21 -0.28
C GLU A 35 21.51 0.34 -1.32
N PRO A 36 21.40 -0.99 -1.14
CA PRO A 36 20.60 -1.83 -2.01
C PRO A 36 19.18 -1.29 -2.14
N PRO A 37 18.71 -0.98 -3.38
CA PRO A 37 17.42 -0.36 -3.57
C PRO A 37 16.28 -1.31 -3.21
N VAL A 38 15.20 -0.74 -2.70
CA VAL A 38 13.98 -1.48 -2.41
C VAL A 38 13.20 -1.70 -3.70
N ARG A 39 12.88 -2.96 -4.00
CA ARG A 39 12.09 -3.36 -5.16
C ARG A 39 10.67 -3.66 -4.71
N ILE A 40 9.68 -2.99 -5.31
CA ILE A 40 8.28 -3.05 -4.89
C ILE A 40 7.41 -3.28 -6.11
N LEU A 41 6.57 -4.28 -6.05
CA LEU A 41 5.53 -4.49 -7.05
C LEU A 41 4.39 -3.47 -6.88
N PHE A 42 3.69 -3.19 -7.95
CA PHE A 42 2.51 -2.34 -7.89
C PHE A 42 1.36 -2.82 -8.77
N ALA A 43 0.17 -2.47 -8.36
CA ALA A 43 -1.02 -2.41 -9.19
C ALA A 43 -1.58 -0.98 -9.12
N THR A 44 -2.00 -0.42 -10.25
CA THR A 44 -2.56 0.93 -10.30
C THR A 44 -3.65 1.02 -11.35
N ASP A 45 -4.67 1.80 -11.08
CA ASP A 45 -5.71 2.20 -12.05
C ASP A 45 -5.65 3.70 -12.36
N ARG A 46 -4.43 4.26 -12.25
CA ARG A 46 -4.10 5.58 -12.79
C ARG A 46 -3.81 5.47 -14.28
N ASN A 47 -4.12 6.54 -15.01
CA ASN A 47 -3.72 6.62 -16.41
C ASN A 47 -2.19 6.66 -16.56
N LEU A 48 -1.68 5.96 -17.58
CA LEU A 48 -0.34 6.20 -18.08
C LEU A 48 -0.30 7.57 -18.76
N THR A 49 0.80 8.29 -18.57
CA THR A 49 1.12 9.52 -19.29
C THR A 49 2.11 9.20 -20.43
N ASN A 50 2.54 10.20 -21.16
CA ASN A 50 3.62 10.07 -22.14
C ASN A 50 5.00 10.47 -21.56
N ALA A 51 5.09 10.69 -20.24
CA ALA A 51 6.35 11.07 -19.59
C ALA A 51 7.25 9.84 -19.43
N ALA A 52 8.53 10.01 -19.69
CA ALA A 52 9.55 8.99 -19.50
C ALA A 52 10.06 8.97 -18.05
N GLU A 53 9.92 10.10 -17.33
CA GLU A 53 10.38 10.25 -15.96
C GLU A 53 9.48 9.45 -15.01
N PRO A 54 10.06 8.64 -14.09
CA PRO A 54 9.31 7.75 -13.21
C PRO A 54 8.26 8.48 -12.35
N ASP A 55 8.60 9.67 -11.84
CA ASP A 55 7.72 10.48 -10.97
C ASP A 55 6.47 11.00 -11.71
N ARG A 56 6.48 10.99 -13.05
CA ARG A 56 5.44 11.52 -13.92
C ARG A 56 4.77 10.47 -14.81
N MET A 57 5.25 9.22 -14.79
CA MET A 57 4.75 8.13 -15.65
C MET A 57 3.25 7.85 -15.43
N PHE A 58 2.77 7.92 -14.19
CA PHE A 58 1.36 7.74 -13.85
C PHE A 58 0.71 9.05 -13.42
N GLY A 59 -0.41 9.38 -14.05
CA GLY A 59 -1.15 10.61 -13.81
C GLY A 59 -2.21 10.53 -12.71
N PHE A 60 -3.20 11.41 -12.80
CA PHE A 60 -4.27 11.56 -11.83
C PHE A 60 -5.63 11.16 -12.38
N GLU A 61 -5.71 10.78 -13.65
CA GLU A 61 -6.95 10.33 -14.27
C GLU A 61 -7.11 8.82 -14.10
N ARG A 62 -8.34 8.35 -14.28
CA ARG A 62 -8.70 6.94 -14.23
C ARG A 62 -8.21 6.23 -15.48
N GLY A 63 -7.66 5.05 -15.31
CA GLY A 63 -7.18 4.17 -16.38
C GLY A 63 -7.55 2.71 -16.12
N ASP A 64 -7.20 1.84 -17.03
CA ASP A 64 -7.25 0.42 -16.80
C ASP A 64 -6.17 -0.02 -15.83
N ILE A 65 -6.38 -1.17 -15.17
CA ILE A 65 -5.41 -1.66 -14.21
C ILE A 65 -4.07 -1.97 -14.90
N THR A 66 -3.01 -1.42 -14.36
CA THR A 66 -1.64 -1.60 -14.80
C THR A 66 -0.82 -2.19 -13.67
N TYR A 67 0.05 -3.13 -13.98
CA TYR A 67 0.96 -3.79 -13.04
C TYR A 67 2.40 -3.43 -13.34
N GLY A 68 3.28 -3.64 -12.38
CA GLY A 68 4.70 -3.47 -12.62
C GLY A 68 5.56 -3.58 -11.38
N LEU A 69 6.80 -3.10 -11.53
CA LEU A 69 7.83 -3.07 -10.50
C LEU A 69 8.42 -1.68 -10.42
N CYS A 70 8.53 -1.14 -9.22
CA CYS A 70 9.30 0.06 -8.90
C CYS A 70 10.63 -0.30 -8.28
N THR A 71 11.67 0.48 -8.59
CA THR A 71 12.94 0.50 -7.88
C THR A 71 13.06 1.82 -7.14
N VAL A 72 13.19 1.77 -5.82
CA VAL A 72 13.25 2.96 -4.96
C VAL A 72 14.56 2.95 -4.18
N SER A 73 15.33 4.03 -4.30
CA SER A 73 16.54 4.24 -3.51
C SER A 73 16.19 4.76 -2.12
N ILE A 74 16.86 4.24 -1.11
CA ILE A 74 16.82 4.73 0.27
C ILE A 74 18.21 5.25 0.61
N PRO A 75 18.37 6.46 1.16
CA PRO A 75 19.69 6.99 1.52
C PRO A 75 20.29 6.21 2.69
N SER A 76 21.63 6.12 2.77
CA SER A 76 22.33 5.44 3.86
C SER A 76 22.11 6.07 5.24
N GLY A 77 21.75 7.35 5.27
CA GLY A 77 21.39 8.08 6.48
C GLY A 77 19.92 7.99 6.88
N HIS A 78 19.14 7.10 6.26
CA HIS A 78 17.72 6.92 6.55
C HIS A 78 17.43 6.67 8.02
N ARG A 79 16.33 7.25 8.50
CA ARG A 79 15.84 7.09 9.88
C ARG A 79 14.42 6.55 9.89
N ILE A 80 14.19 5.55 10.75
CA ILE A 80 12.85 4.97 10.94
C ILE A 80 11.80 6.06 11.19
N GLY A 81 10.74 6.04 10.40
CA GLY A 81 9.64 7.01 10.47
C GLY A 81 9.90 8.33 9.74
N GLU A 82 11.01 8.45 9.02
CA GLU A 82 11.29 9.61 8.17
C GLU A 82 11.14 9.23 6.70
N LEU A 83 10.59 10.13 5.91
CA LEU A 83 10.56 10.03 4.45
C LEU A 83 11.38 11.21 3.92
N GLU A 84 12.66 11.01 3.72
CA GLU A 84 13.59 12.00 3.26
C GLU A 84 13.17 12.50 1.88
N SER A 85 12.63 13.72 1.84
CA SER A 85 12.02 14.32 0.66
C SER A 85 12.75 15.60 0.27
N PRO A 86 13.01 15.84 -1.03
CA PRO A 86 13.68 17.02 -1.49
C PRO A 86 12.84 18.27 -1.24
N VAL A 87 13.52 19.39 -0.91
CA VAL A 87 12.89 20.71 -0.86
C VAL A 87 13.00 21.40 -2.22
N PHE A 88 14.12 21.26 -2.93
CA PHE A 88 14.36 21.89 -4.23
C PHE A 88 14.74 20.88 -5.32
N LYS A 89 15.79 20.10 -5.10
CA LYS A 89 16.32 19.16 -6.07
C LYS A 89 16.46 17.79 -5.42
N GLU A 90 16.04 16.76 -6.14
CA GLU A 90 16.20 15.39 -5.72
C GLU A 90 17.67 14.98 -5.74
N ASP A 91 18.12 14.30 -4.68
CA ASP A 91 19.44 13.73 -4.54
C ASP A 91 19.30 12.32 -3.98
N ILE A 92 19.75 11.34 -4.75
CA ILE A 92 19.63 9.91 -4.40
C ILE A 92 20.45 9.53 -3.16
N MET A 93 21.46 10.35 -2.83
CA MET A 93 22.30 10.15 -1.65
C MET A 93 21.64 10.63 -0.35
N GLU A 94 20.67 11.55 -0.45
CA GLU A 94 20.05 12.22 0.69
C GLU A 94 18.55 11.95 0.81
N HIS A 95 17.89 11.50 -0.28
CA HIS A 95 16.44 11.37 -0.35
C HIS A 95 16.00 9.97 -0.73
N VAL A 96 14.78 9.60 -0.31
CA VAL A 96 14.08 8.44 -0.86
C VAL A 96 13.61 8.79 -2.27
N VAL A 97 14.09 8.08 -3.28
CA VAL A 97 13.90 8.41 -4.70
C VAL A 97 13.28 7.25 -5.47
N LEU A 98 12.20 7.51 -6.21
CA LEU A 98 11.66 6.57 -7.19
C LEU A 98 12.55 6.58 -8.44
N ALA A 99 13.47 5.64 -8.51
CA ALA A 99 14.52 5.63 -9.53
C ALA A 99 14.09 5.02 -10.86
N ASP A 100 13.27 3.96 -10.83
CA ASP A 100 12.84 3.27 -12.05
C ASP A 100 11.46 2.63 -11.90
N ILE A 101 10.77 2.48 -13.04
CA ILE A 101 9.48 1.79 -13.16
C ILE A 101 9.51 0.85 -14.38
N CYS A 102 9.22 -0.41 -14.14
CA CYS A 102 8.95 -1.39 -15.20
C CYS A 102 7.48 -1.76 -15.22
N VAL A 103 6.80 -1.53 -16.33
CA VAL A 103 5.41 -1.96 -16.53
C VAL A 103 5.38 -3.42 -16.97
N TYR A 104 4.46 -4.20 -16.41
CA TYR A 104 4.28 -5.62 -16.66
C TYR A 104 2.86 -5.92 -17.15
N ASP A 105 2.70 -6.94 -17.96
CA ASP A 105 1.43 -7.63 -18.09
C ASP A 105 1.12 -8.46 -16.82
N LYS A 106 -0.11 -8.91 -16.67
CA LYS A 106 -0.56 -9.69 -15.50
C LYS A 106 0.28 -10.96 -15.29
N GLU A 107 0.62 -11.68 -16.35
CA GLU A 107 1.40 -12.92 -16.24
C GLU A 107 2.81 -12.66 -15.73
N ARG A 108 3.48 -11.63 -16.26
CA ARG A 108 4.81 -11.21 -15.79
C ARG A 108 4.76 -10.72 -14.35
N PHE A 109 3.69 -9.99 -13.97
CA PHE A 109 3.48 -9.56 -12.60
C PHE A 109 3.36 -10.76 -11.65
N LEU A 110 2.53 -11.76 -11.95
CA LEU A 110 2.36 -12.96 -11.13
C LEU A 110 3.64 -13.78 -11.03
N ARG A 111 4.41 -13.89 -12.14
CA ARG A 111 5.76 -14.52 -12.09
C ARG A 111 6.73 -13.75 -11.18
N ALA A 112 6.66 -12.41 -11.18
CA ALA A 112 7.47 -11.60 -10.30
C ALA A 112 7.05 -11.78 -8.84
N VAL A 113 5.75 -11.82 -8.53
CA VAL A 113 5.20 -12.16 -7.20
C VAL A 113 5.76 -13.50 -6.73
N SER A 114 5.64 -14.56 -7.54
CA SER A 114 6.20 -15.89 -7.21
C SER A 114 7.69 -15.81 -6.89
N GLY A 115 8.46 -15.07 -7.69
CA GLY A 115 9.89 -14.89 -7.45
C GLY A 115 10.25 -14.16 -6.15
N PHE A 116 9.37 -13.29 -5.61
CA PHE A 116 9.51 -12.72 -4.26
C PHE A 116 9.15 -13.76 -3.19
N LEU A 117 8.03 -14.43 -3.36
CA LEU A 117 7.52 -15.40 -2.39
C LEU A 117 8.44 -16.62 -2.23
N ASP A 118 9.09 -17.08 -3.30
CA ASP A 118 10.04 -18.19 -3.26
C ASP A 118 11.28 -17.89 -2.39
N ARG A 119 11.58 -16.62 -2.16
CA ARG A 119 12.69 -16.17 -1.29
C ARG A 119 12.23 -15.77 0.10
N SER A 120 10.93 -15.60 0.31
CA SER A 120 10.34 -15.13 1.56
C SER A 120 10.08 -16.31 2.51
N PRO A 121 10.57 -16.28 3.74
CA PRO A 121 10.13 -17.20 4.78
C PRO A 121 8.62 -17.08 4.98
N GLY A 122 7.89 -18.22 4.89
CA GLY A 122 6.44 -18.23 5.07
C GLY A 122 5.63 -17.57 3.94
N LYS A 123 6.26 -17.32 2.78
CA LYS A 123 5.61 -16.73 1.58
C LYS A 123 4.72 -15.53 1.92
N GLN A 124 5.32 -14.59 2.60
CA GLN A 124 4.63 -13.38 3.08
C GLN A 124 4.46 -12.34 1.97
N MET A 125 3.29 -11.70 1.96
CA MET A 125 2.97 -10.58 1.09
C MET A 125 2.49 -9.40 1.93
N PHE A 126 2.99 -8.20 1.62
CA PHE A 126 2.56 -6.96 2.24
C PHE A 126 1.93 -6.03 1.20
N VAL A 127 0.64 -5.77 1.31
CA VAL A 127 -0.12 -4.90 0.42
C VAL A 127 -0.45 -3.59 1.11
N PHE A 128 -0.08 -2.47 0.49
CA PHE A 128 -0.41 -1.12 0.98
C PHE A 128 -1.40 -0.40 0.07
N VAL A 129 -2.47 0.17 0.64
CA VAL A 129 -3.48 0.98 -0.06
C VAL A 129 -3.44 2.40 0.51
N HIS A 130 -3.03 3.36 -0.31
CA HIS A 130 -2.82 4.74 0.14
C HIS A 130 -4.11 5.53 0.37
N GLY A 131 -3.97 6.63 1.13
CA GLY A 131 -5.03 7.60 1.39
C GLY A 131 -5.17 8.68 0.31
N TYR A 132 -5.87 9.79 0.66
CA TYR A 132 -6.00 10.91 -0.24
C TYR A 132 -4.72 11.75 -0.33
N ASN A 133 -4.68 12.69 -1.30
CA ASN A 133 -3.56 13.60 -1.52
C ASN A 133 -2.24 12.89 -1.86
N MET A 134 -2.32 11.71 -2.48
CA MET A 134 -1.16 10.90 -2.86
C MET A 134 -0.98 10.85 -4.38
N THR A 135 0.26 10.97 -4.83
CA THR A 135 0.68 10.65 -6.20
C THR A 135 1.14 9.20 -6.25
N PHE A 136 1.35 8.65 -7.45
CA PHE A 136 1.96 7.34 -7.63
C PHE A 136 3.35 7.30 -6.99
N GLU A 137 4.20 8.29 -7.33
CA GLU A 137 5.56 8.43 -6.80
C GLU A 137 5.59 8.49 -5.27
N LYS A 138 4.75 9.35 -4.65
CA LYS A 138 4.67 9.42 -3.18
C LYS A 138 4.27 8.09 -2.55
N THR A 139 3.37 7.33 -3.19
CA THR A 139 2.96 6.02 -2.69
C THR A 139 4.10 5.02 -2.78
N ALA A 140 4.84 5.00 -3.90
CA ALA A 140 6.00 4.12 -4.06
C ALA A 140 7.10 4.42 -3.02
N ARG A 141 7.41 5.70 -2.80
CA ARG A 141 8.40 6.13 -1.79
C ARG A 141 7.97 5.77 -0.36
N MET A 142 6.70 5.99 -0.02
CA MET A 142 6.14 5.62 1.29
C MET A 142 6.19 4.11 1.49
N MET A 143 5.83 3.32 0.48
CA MET A 143 5.90 1.85 0.57
C MET A 143 7.35 1.39 0.74
N ALA A 144 8.31 1.98 0.03
CA ALA A 144 9.73 1.65 0.17
C ALA A 144 10.25 1.94 1.57
N GLN A 145 9.89 3.11 2.13
CA GLN A 145 10.20 3.47 3.51
C GLN A 145 9.61 2.42 4.47
N MET A 146 8.32 2.07 4.34
CA MET A 146 7.69 1.07 5.21
C MET A 146 8.36 -0.30 5.11
N VAL A 147 8.72 -0.76 3.92
CA VAL A 147 9.46 -2.02 3.72
C VAL A 147 10.79 -1.99 4.47
N ARG A 148 11.53 -0.88 4.38
CA ARG A 148 12.82 -0.70 5.08
C ARG A 148 12.63 -0.61 6.59
N ASP A 149 11.68 0.21 7.06
CA ASP A 149 11.43 0.45 8.47
C ASP A 149 10.91 -0.78 9.23
N LEU A 150 10.13 -1.60 8.52
CA LEU A 150 9.57 -2.84 9.05
C LEU A 150 10.50 -4.04 8.88
N ASP A 151 11.69 -3.86 8.27
CA ASP A 151 12.58 -4.97 7.89
C ASP A 151 11.83 -6.13 7.21
N PHE A 152 10.91 -5.78 6.29
CA PHE A 152 10.00 -6.74 5.68
C PHE A 152 10.71 -7.58 4.62
N ASP A 153 10.81 -8.89 4.85
CA ASP A 153 11.41 -9.87 3.93
C ASP A 153 10.31 -10.71 3.26
N GLY A 154 9.65 -10.13 2.29
CA GLY A 154 8.55 -10.77 1.56
C GLY A 154 8.29 -10.13 0.21
N CYS A 155 7.04 -10.26 -0.27
CA CYS A 155 6.56 -9.64 -1.49
C CYS A 155 5.86 -8.31 -1.19
N PRO A 156 6.54 -7.15 -1.30
CA PRO A 156 5.90 -5.86 -1.06
C PRO A 156 5.15 -5.40 -2.31
N ILE A 157 3.90 -5.00 -2.13
CA ILE A 157 3.03 -4.50 -3.21
C ILE A 157 2.30 -3.26 -2.72
N PHE A 158 2.13 -2.24 -3.54
CA PHE A 158 1.16 -1.19 -3.28
C PHE A 158 0.09 -1.12 -4.36
N TYR A 159 -1.13 -0.76 -3.96
CA TYR A 159 -2.20 -0.41 -4.87
C TYR A 159 -2.35 1.12 -4.91
N SER A 160 -2.20 1.72 -6.11
CA SER A 160 -2.30 3.16 -6.27
C SER A 160 -3.52 3.57 -7.07
N TRP A 161 -4.57 4.02 -6.38
CA TRP A 161 -5.77 4.58 -7.00
C TRP A 161 -5.57 6.06 -7.39
N PRO A 162 -6.36 6.63 -8.37
CA PRO A 162 -6.12 7.95 -8.96
C PRO A 162 -6.54 9.12 -8.06
N SER A 163 -5.85 9.26 -6.91
CA SER A 163 -5.91 10.46 -6.08
C SER A 163 -5.24 11.64 -6.79
N ARG A 164 -5.81 12.82 -6.65
CA ARG A 164 -5.38 14.05 -7.32
C ARG A 164 -4.09 14.66 -6.74
N GLY A 165 -3.56 14.14 -5.64
CA GLY A 165 -2.33 14.64 -5.01
C GLY A 165 -2.41 16.08 -4.51
N LYS A 166 -3.63 16.58 -4.21
CA LYS A 166 -3.87 17.94 -3.71
C LYS A 166 -4.97 17.95 -2.66
N VAL A 167 -4.70 18.61 -1.52
CA VAL A 167 -5.66 18.71 -0.39
C VAL A 167 -7.01 19.26 -0.82
N SER A 168 -7.04 20.28 -1.69
CA SER A 168 -8.28 20.90 -2.17
C SER A 168 -9.14 20.01 -3.07
N ARG A 169 -8.66 18.82 -3.45
CA ARG A 169 -9.33 17.90 -4.37
C ARG A 169 -9.98 16.71 -3.66
N TYR A 170 -10.17 16.78 -2.36
CA TYR A 170 -10.80 15.71 -1.57
C TYR A 170 -12.13 15.19 -2.15
N PRO A 171 -13.11 16.02 -2.62
CA PRO A 171 -14.34 15.49 -3.22
C PRO A 171 -14.11 14.70 -4.52
N ALA A 172 -13.08 15.08 -5.30
CA ALA A 172 -12.71 14.31 -6.51
C ALA A 172 -12.08 12.96 -6.12
N ASP A 173 -11.27 12.92 -5.06
CA ASP A 173 -10.67 11.71 -4.52
C ASP A 173 -11.75 10.75 -3.98
N GLU A 174 -12.79 11.25 -3.31
CA GLU A 174 -13.93 10.44 -2.88
C GLU A 174 -14.63 9.73 -4.05
N THR A 175 -14.77 10.42 -5.18
CA THR A 175 -15.35 9.82 -6.38
C THR A 175 -14.41 8.82 -7.04
N SER A 176 -13.10 9.11 -7.02
CA SER A 176 -12.08 8.23 -7.62
C SER A 176 -11.89 6.94 -6.80
N VAL A 177 -11.88 7.02 -5.48
CA VAL A 177 -11.73 5.84 -4.63
C VAL A 177 -12.91 4.86 -4.81
N ARG A 178 -14.13 5.38 -4.95
CA ARG A 178 -15.31 4.53 -5.26
C ARG A 178 -15.20 3.86 -6.64
N TRP A 179 -14.69 4.59 -7.63
CA TRP A 179 -14.49 4.03 -8.96
C TRP A 179 -13.45 2.90 -8.94
N SER A 180 -12.40 3.01 -8.13
CA SER A 180 -11.36 2.00 -7.99
C SER A 180 -11.81 0.69 -7.32
N LYS A 181 -12.99 0.65 -6.69
CA LYS A 181 -13.51 -0.54 -6.01
C LYS A 181 -13.40 -1.80 -6.89
N LYS A 182 -13.92 -1.75 -8.12
CA LYS A 182 -13.91 -2.91 -9.03
C LYS A 182 -12.49 -3.40 -9.33
N ASN A 183 -11.58 -2.47 -9.57
CA ASN A 183 -10.20 -2.79 -9.92
C ASN A 183 -9.43 -3.36 -8.73
N LEU A 184 -9.59 -2.77 -7.53
CA LEU A 184 -8.99 -3.32 -6.32
C LEU A 184 -9.57 -4.69 -5.96
N THR A 185 -10.89 -4.89 -6.09
CA THR A 185 -11.51 -6.22 -5.89
C THR A 185 -10.89 -7.25 -6.84
N GLY A 186 -10.77 -6.92 -8.14
CA GLY A 186 -10.13 -7.79 -9.12
C GLY A 186 -8.68 -8.10 -8.77
N PHE A 187 -7.90 -7.09 -8.37
CA PHE A 187 -6.52 -7.26 -7.93
C PHE A 187 -6.42 -8.16 -6.68
N LEU A 188 -7.23 -7.93 -5.65
CA LEU A 188 -7.24 -8.77 -4.44
C LEU A 188 -7.66 -10.22 -4.76
N LYS A 189 -8.62 -10.41 -5.66
CA LYS A 189 -9.01 -11.72 -6.16
C LYS A 189 -7.84 -12.45 -6.82
N ASP A 190 -7.11 -11.76 -7.68
CA ASP A 190 -5.93 -12.33 -8.37
C ASP A 190 -4.85 -12.75 -7.37
N ILE A 191 -4.51 -11.90 -6.40
CA ILE A 191 -3.49 -12.26 -5.40
C ILE A 191 -3.94 -13.39 -4.48
N VAL A 192 -5.20 -13.42 -4.06
CA VAL A 192 -5.74 -14.51 -3.23
C VAL A 192 -5.74 -15.85 -3.98
N SER A 193 -6.11 -15.85 -5.27
CA SER A 193 -6.31 -17.07 -6.05
C SER A 193 -5.06 -17.56 -6.78
N GLU A 194 -4.18 -16.64 -7.24
CA GLU A 194 -3.14 -16.96 -8.22
C GLU A 194 -1.71 -16.68 -7.73
N SER A 195 -1.52 -15.92 -6.62
CA SER A 195 -0.17 -15.51 -6.21
C SER A 195 0.66 -16.61 -5.54
N GLY A 196 0.01 -17.59 -4.90
CA GLY A 196 0.69 -18.56 -4.04
C GLY A 196 1.16 -18.01 -2.68
N ALA A 197 0.80 -16.76 -2.32
CA ALA A 197 1.08 -16.22 -0.99
C ALA A 197 0.33 -17.00 0.09
N GLU A 198 0.99 -17.32 1.19
CA GLU A 198 0.39 -18.02 2.32
C GLU A 198 -0.08 -17.05 3.40
N ASN A 199 0.64 -15.96 3.59
CA ASN A 199 0.37 -14.93 4.59
C ASN A 199 0.29 -13.55 3.91
N ILE A 200 -0.92 -13.00 3.79
CA ILE A 200 -1.15 -11.69 3.18
C ILE A 200 -1.46 -10.68 4.29
N HIS A 201 -0.61 -9.67 4.42
CA HIS A 201 -0.80 -8.52 5.29
C HIS A 201 -1.27 -7.32 4.48
N ILE A 202 -2.36 -6.69 4.87
CA ILE A 202 -2.91 -5.54 4.15
C ILE A 202 -2.95 -4.34 5.09
N VAL A 203 -2.37 -3.23 4.67
CA VAL A 203 -2.44 -1.96 5.38
C VAL A 203 -3.13 -0.93 4.49
N ALA A 204 -4.21 -0.31 4.96
CA ALA A 204 -4.83 0.80 4.27
C ALA A 204 -4.80 2.06 5.13
N HIS A 205 -4.68 3.22 4.49
CA HIS A 205 -4.63 4.52 5.15
C HIS A 205 -5.78 5.43 4.72
N SER A 206 -6.40 6.12 5.71
CA SER A 206 -7.37 7.18 5.48
C SER A 206 -8.55 6.72 4.60
N ILE A 207 -8.90 7.45 3.54
CA ILE A 207 -9.97 7.11 2.59
C ILE A 207 -9.68 5.80 1.81
N GLY A 208 -8.42 5.35 1.74
CA GLY A 208 -8.06 4.05 1.17
C GLY A 208 -8.73 2.88 1.89
N ASN A 209 -9.09 3.05 3.17
CA ASN A 209 -9.85 2.05 3.91
C ASN A 209 -11.25 1.82 3.34
N ARG A 210 -11.89 2.85 2.75
CA ARG A 210 -13.23 2.68 2.13
C ARG A 210 -13.17 1.69 0.98
N VAL A 211 -12.24 1.86 0.06
CA VAL A 211 -12.13 0.96 -1.09
C VAL A 211 -11.63 -0.43 -0.70
N LEU A 212 -10.76 -0.52 0.33
CA LEU A 212 -10.31 -1.82 0.84
C LEU A 212 -11.46 -2.60 1.47
N THR A 213 -12.20 -2.00 2.40
CA THR A 213 -13.33 -2.68 3.07
C THR A 213 -14.42 -3.06 2.07
N ASP A 214 -14.75 -2.18 1.12
CA ASP A 214 -15.69 -2.47 0.03
C ASP A 214 -15.23 -3.66 -0.83
N ALA A 215 -13.93 -3.76 -1.12
CA ALA A 215 -13.37 -4.86 -1.91
C ALA A 215 -13.37 -6.19 -1.14
N ILE A 216 -13.01 -6.17 0.15
CA ILE A 216 -13.06 -7.36 1.02
C ILE A 216 -14.49 -7.88 1.13
N LEU A 217 -15.46 -7.00 1.41
CA LEU A 217 -16.87 -7.39 1.49
C LEU A 217 -17.41 -7.96 0.17
N GLU A 218 -16.92 -7.45 -0.97
CA GLU A 218 -17.31 -8.00 -2.28
C GLU A 218 -16.77 -9.42 -2.47
N LEU A 219 -15.50 -9.67 -2.12
CA LEU A 219 -14.92 -11.02 -2.16
C LEU A 219 -15.67 -12.01 -1.26
N ILE A 220 -16.06 -11.58 -0.06
CA ILE A 220 -16.88 -12.41 0.85
C ILE A 220 -18.23 -12.73 0.21
N ARG A 221 -18.90 -11.76 -0.44
CA ARG A 221 -20.16 -11.99 -1.17
C ARG A 221 -19.99 -12.93 -2.36
N GLU A 222 -18.84 -12.91 -3.02
CA GLU A 222 -18.47 -13.85 -4.08
C GLU A 222 -18.12 -15.25 -3.54
N GLY A 223 -18.10 -15.46 -2.22
CA GLY A 223 -17.87 -16.75 -1.58
C GLY A 223 -16.40 -17.08 -1.31
N TYR A 224 -15.50 -16.10 -1.33
CA TYR A 224 -14.10 -16.30 -0.94
C TYR A 224 -13.98 -16.42 0.56
N ASP A 225 -13.32 -17.49 1.03
CA ASP A 225 -12.81 -17.59 2.39
C ASP A 225 -11.47 -16.89 2.46
N LEU A 226 -11.44 -15.72 3.10
CA LEU A 226 -10.26 -14.87 3.17
C LEU A 226 -9.43 -15.13 4.43
N LYS A 227 -10.01 -15.71 5.48
CA LYS A 227 -9.38 -15.88 6.79
C LYS A 227 -8.09 -16.69 6.73
N ASP A 228 -8.07 -17.71 5.90
CA ASP A 228 -6.88 -18.56 5.72
C ASP A 228 -5.80 -17.92 4.83
N ARG A 229 -6.09 -16.75 4.25
CA ARG A 229 -5.19 -16.02 3.34
C ARG A 229 -4.74 -14.68 3.91
N PHE A 230 -5.65 -13.95 4.53
CA PHE A 230 -5.35 -12.66 5.15
C PHE A 230 -4.86 -12.88 6.58
N LYS A 231 -3.55 -12.76 6.74
CA LYS A 231 -2.90 -12.86 8.05
C LYS A 231 -3.23 -11.64 8.92
N SER A 232 -3.20 -10.44 8.32
CA SER A 232 -3.65 -9.23 9.01
C SER A 232 -4.25 -8.20 8.06
N VAL A 233 -5.26 -7.47 8.55
CA VAL A 233 -5.85 -6.29 7.90
C VAL A 233 -5.78 -5.12 8.86
N LEU A 234 -4.98 -4.11 8.52
CA LEU A 234 -4.72 -2.94 9.35
C LEU A 234 -5.38 -1.71 8.76
N LEU A 235 -6.34 -1.16 9.46
CA LEU A 235 -7.06 0.05 9.10
C LEU A 235 -6.44 1.24 9.85
N VAL A 236 -5.61 2.03 9.17
CA VAL A 236 -4.93 3.16 9.81
C VAL A 236 -5.65 4.46 9.49
N ALA A 237 -6.06 5.20 10.53
CA ALA A 237 -6.84 6.43 10.40
C ALA A 237 -8.05 6.28 9.46
N PRO A 238 -8.91 5.27 9.60
CA PRO A 238 -9.94 4.98 8.60
C PRO A 238 -10.96 6.11 8.47
N ASP A 239 -11.02 6.71 7.28
CA ASP A 239 -12.01 7.74 6.93
C ASP A 239 -13.30 7.06 6.41
N ILE A 240 -13.90 6.26 7.26
CA ILE A 240 -15.18 5.57 7.05
C ILE A 240 -16.20 6.14 8.05
N ASP A 241 -17.45 6.25 7.64
CA ASP A 241 -18.53 6.59 8.57
C ASP A 241 -18.64 5.53 9.67
N ALA A 242 -18.59 5.96 10.93
CA ALA A 242 -18.54 5.04 12.07
C ALA A 242 -19.83 4.20 12.19
N GLY A 243 -21.00 4.81 11.96
CA GLY A 243 -22.27 4.09 12.03
C GLY A 243 -22.46 3.09 10.88
N ILE A 244 -21.98 3.42 9.66
CA ILE A 244 -21.97 2.47 8.54
C ILE A 244 -20.98 1.33 8.82
N PHE A 245 -19.81 1.64 9.34
CA PHE A 245 -18.81 0.63 9.67
C PHE A 245 -19.33 -0.37 10.70
N GLU A 246 -19.88 0.12 11.79
CA GLU A 246 -20.42 -0.72 12.87
C GLU A 246 -21.56 -1.62 12.38
N ARG A 247 -22.50 -1.06 11.62
CA ARG A 247 -23.70 -1.78 11.16
C ARG A 247 -23.43 -2.76 10.03
N ASP A 248 -22.60 -2.37 9.02
CA ASP A 248 -22.55 -3.05 7.73
C ASP A 248 -21.18 -3.72 7.44
N ILE A 249 -20.11 -3.33 8.17
CA ILE A 249 -18.73 -3.72 7.81
C ILE A 249 -18.08 -4.57 8.90
N ALA A 250 -18.15 -4.13 10.15
CA ALA A 250 -17.32 -4.62 11.24
C ALA A 250 -17.37 -6.14 11.43
N GLU A 251 -18.56 -6.74 11.46
CA GLU A 251 -18.72 -8.19 11.67
C GLU A 251 -18.07 -9.01 10.56
N SER A 252 -18.31 -8.66 9.30
CA SER A 252 -17.76 -9.38 8.16
C SER A 252 -16.25 -9.18 8.04
N LEU A 253 -15.78 -7.95 8.30
CA LEU A 253 -14.37 -7.62 8.25
C LEU A 253 -13.58 -8.33 9.36
N GLY A 254 -14.10 -8.33 10.61
CA GLY A 254 -13.44 -9.00 11.72
C GLY A 254 -13.19 -10.49 11.47
N ARG A 255 -14.07 -11.12 10.69
CA ARG A 255 -13.95 -12.55 10.31
C ARG A 255 -13.11 -12.78 9.05
N SER A 256 -12.72 -11.74 8.33
CA SER A 256 -12.02 -11.85 7.04
C SER A 256 -10.53 -12.13 7.14
N ALA A 257 -9.94 -12.00 8.31
CA ALA A 257 -8.51 -12.19 8.55
C ALA A 257 -8.27 -12.88 9.91
N GLU A 258 -7.05 -13.36 10.13
CA GLU A 258 -6.68 -13.85 11.46
C GLU A 258 -6.60 -12.72 12.49
N LEU A 259 -6.18 -11.53 12.04
CA LEU A 259 -6.07 -10.32 12.85
C LEU A 259 -6.58 -9.10 12.09
N VAL A 260 -7.50 -8.37 12.68
CA VAL A 260 -7.93 -7.05 12.19
C VAL A 260 -7.62 -6.01 13.25
N THR A 261 -6.88 -4.96 12.89
CA THR A 261 -6.52 -3.88 13.80
C THR A 261 -6.92 -2.53 13.23
N ILE A 262 -7.58 -1.69 14.02
CA ILE A 262 -7.88 -0.29 13.73
C ILE A 262 -6.94 0.58 14.56
N TYR A 263 -6.25 1.53 13.90
CA TYR A 263 -5.56 2.63 14.57
C TYR A 263 -6.39 3.90 14.44
N ALA A 264 -6.83 4.44 15.56
CA ALA A 264 -7.63 5.66 15.64
C ALA A 264 -6.95 6.70 16.53
N SER A 265 -7.23 7.98 16.30
CA SER A 265 -6.66 9.07 17.10
C SER A 265 -7.67 10.18 17.33
N SER A 266 -7.89 10.53 18.60
CA SER A 266 -8.74 11.68 18.99
C SER A 266 -8.13 13.03 18.62
N GLU A 267 -6.90 13.08 18.11
CA GLU A 267 -6.23 14.29 17.65
C GLU A 267 -6.12 14.40 16.12
N ASP A 268 -6.70 13.47 15.37
CA ASP A 268 -6.67 13.48 13.92
C ASP A 268 -7.54 14.61 13.33
N ARG A 269 -6.89 15.73 12.99
CA ARG A 269 -7.58 16.92 12.46
C ARG A 269 -8.17 16.72 11.08
N ALA A 270 -7.59 15.83 10.27
CA ALA A 270 -8.09 15.55 8.93
C ALA A 270 -9.39 14.74 9.01
N LEU A 271 -9.47 13.75 9.89
CA LEU A 271 -10.69 12.98 10.11
C LEU A 271 -11.77 13.81 10.80
N LYS A 272 -11.42 14.68 11.76
CA LYS A 272 -12.37 15.66 12.31
C LYS A 272 -12.95 16.59 11.24
N ALA A 273 -12.13 17.06 10.31
CA ALA A 273 -12.60 17.85 9.18
C ALA A 273 -13.52 17.05 8.26
N SER A 274 -13.14 15.79 7.95
CA SER A 274 -13.98 14.86 7.18
C SER A 274 -15.32 14.61 7.87
N GLY A 275 -15.33 14.35 9.18
CA GLY A 275 -16.54 14.16 9.97
C GLY A 275 -17.49 15.36 9.92
N ARG A 276 -16.95 16.59 9.99
CA ARG A 276 -17.73 17.82 9.86
C ARG A 276 -18.33 18.00 8.45
N ILE A 277 -17.58 17.66 7.41
CA ILE A 277 -18.04 17.75 6.03
C ILE A 277 -19.20 16.77 5.77
N HIS A 278 -19.13 15.56 6.31
CA HIS A 278 -20.09 14.50 6.07
C HIS A 278 -21.20 14.42 7.13
N GLY A 279 -21.07 15.16 8.25
CA GLY A 279 -22.06 15.21 9.31
C GLY A 279 -22.05 14.06 10.32
N PHE A 280 -21.10 13.11 10.18
CA PHE A 280 -21.00 11.92 11.03
C PHE A 280 -19.56 11.61 11.42
N PRO A 281 -19.33 11.01 12.63
CA PRO A 281 -18.00 10.61 13.09
C PRO A 281 -17.31 9.62 12.11
N ARG A 282 -15.99 9.62 12.13
CA ARG A 282 -15.17 8.67 11.39
C ARG A 282 -14.60 7.60 12.30
N VAL A 283 -14.46 6.37 11.79
CA VAL A 283 -13.90 5.24 12.55
C VAL A 283 -12.52 5.55 13.13
N GLY A 284 -11.70 6.29 12.39
CA GLY A 284 -10.35 6.67 12.83
C GLY A 284 -10.30 7.90 13.75
N ASP A 285 -11.45 8.54 14.06
CA ASP A 285 -11.57 9.69 14.97
C ASP A 285 -12.59 9.36 16.07
N PHE A 286 -12.34 9.78 17.30
CA PHE A 286 -13.22 9.51 18.41
C PHE A 286 -13.17 10.65 19.44
N ASP A 287 -14.22 10.73 20.27
CA ASP A 287 -14.32 11.60 21.45
C ASP A 287 -14.59 10.71 22.66
N GLY A 288 -13.58 10.55 23.51
CA GLY A 288 -13.61 9.68 24.69
C GLY A 288 -13.18 8.24 24.41
N VAL A 289 -14.05 7.40 23.87
CA VAL A 289 -13.77 5.98 23.61
C VAL A 289 -13.76 5.70 22.10
N PRO A 290 -12.71 5.05 21.57
CA PRO A 290 -12.69 4.66 20.17
C PRO A 290 -13.71 3.56 19.88
N LEU A 291 -14.04 3.34 18.61
CA LEU A 291 -14.93 2.26 18.19
C LEU A 291 -14.38 0.91 18.64
N ILE A 292 -15.21 0.12 19.29
CA ILE A 292 -14.93 -1.26 19.72
C ILE A 292 -15.88 -2.18 18.99
N ALA A 293 -15.35 -3.19 18.31
CA ALA A 293 -16.13 -4.15 17.55
C ALA A 293 -15.62 -5.59 17.78
N PRO A 294 -16.47 -6.61 17.70
CA PRO A 294 -16.06 -8.01 17.84
C PRO A 294 -15.00 -8.41 16.82
N GLU A 295 -14.02 -9.20 17.25
CA GLU A 295 -12.92 -9.72 16.42
C GLU A 295 -12.03 -8.63 15.77
N ILE A 296 -12.13 -7.38 16.24
CA ILE A 296 -11.31 -6.25 15.80
C ILE A 296 -10.59 -5.65 17.02
N GLU A 297 -9.28 -5.54 16.91
CA GLU A 297 -8.46 -4.82 17.88
C GLU A 297 -8.44 -3.33 17.54
N THR A 298 -8.86 -2.47 18.47
CA THR A 298 -8.75 -1.02 18.27
C THR A 298 -7.61 -0.47 19.13
N VAL A 299 -6.72 0.28 18.52
CA VAL A 299 -5.55 0.91 19.14
C VAL A 299 -5.71 2.42 19.07
N ASP A 300 -5.73 3.05 20.23
CA ASP A 300 -5.64 4.50 20.38
C ASP A 300 -4.21 4.98 20.10
N ALA A 301 -4.05 5.69 19.00
CA ALA A 301 -2.81 6.27 18.53
C ALA A 301 -2.72 7.79 18.79
N THR A 302 -3.46 8.31 19.78
CA THR A 302 -3.52 9.76 20.05
C THR A 302 -2.15 10.33 20.44
N ASN A 303 -1.38 9.62 21.29
CA ASN A 303 -0.13 10.13 21.89
C ASN A 303 1.16 9.70 21.12
N VAL A 304 1.07 9.22 19.89
CA VAL A 304 2.23 8.59 19.20
C VAL A 304 3.15 9.57 18.45
N GLY A 305 3.03 10.87 18.68
CA GLY A 305 3.86 11.89 18.01
C GLY A 305 3.60 11.94 16.50
N THR A 306 3.02 13.03 16.01
CA THR A 306 2.59 13.11 14.62
C THR A 306 2.94 14.45 13.99
N SER A 307 2.80 14.52 12.66
CA SER A 307 2.86 15.75 11.88
C SER A 307 1.75 16.74 12.29
N PHE A 308 1.85 18.00 11.86
CA PHE A 308 0.94 19.10 12.17
C PHE A 308 -0.57 18.79 12.08
N LEU A 309 -0.98 17.82 11.23
CA LEU A 309 -2.38 17.40 11.08
C LEU A 309 -2.74 16.15 11.88
N GLY A 310 -1.78 15.46 12.52
CA GLY A 310 -2.04 14.24 13.27
C GLY A 310 -2.53 13.05 12.42
N HIS A 311 -2.37 13.08 11.09
CA HIS A 311 -2.99 12.10 10.17
C HIS A 311 -2.00 11.14 9.50
N SER A 312 -0.71 11.44 9.48
CA SER A 312 0.30 10.66 8.75
C SER A 312 1.10 9.73 9.66
N TYR A 313 0.48 9.19 10.72
CA TYR A 313 1.21 8.36 11.68
C TYR A 313 1.54 6.96 11.16
N VAL A 314 0.89 6.47 10.10
CA VAL A 314 1.15 5.14 9.53
C VAL A 314 2.62 4.91 9.15
N ASN A 315 3.30 5.94 8.67
CA ASN A 315 4.71 5.86 8.23
C ASN A 315 5.63 6.87 8.93
N ARG A 316 5.12 7.65 9.88
CA ARG A 316 5.89 8.70 10.57
C ARG A 316 6.01 8.52 12.07
N SER A 317 5.17 7.68 12.67
CA SER A 317 5.27 7.35 14.08
C SER A 317 6.09 6.09 14.27
N ARG A 318 7.21 6.20 14.99
CA ARG A 318 8.02 5.02 15.35
C ARG A 318 7.24 4.01 16.19
N SER A 319 6.34 4.49 17.07
CA SER A 319 5.50 3.62 17.89
C SER A 319 4.55 2.80 17.04
N VAL A 320 3.88 3.44 16.04
CA VAL A 320 2.96 2.75 15.13
C VAL A 320 3.73 1.80 14.20
N LEU A 321 4.88 2.22 13.65
CA LEU A 321 5.72 1.34 12.82
C LEU A 321 6.23 0.13 13.62
N SER A 322 6.66 0.33 14.86
CA SER A 322 7.06 -0.78 15.74
C SER A 322 5.91 -1.73 16.03
N ASP A 323 4.70 -1.21 16.24
CA ASP A 323 3.51 -2.02 16.48
C ASP A 323 3.10 -2.82 15.23
N ILE A 324 3.15 -2.19 14.04
CA ILE A 324 2.94 -2.87 12.75
C ILE A 324 4.03 -3.94 12.50
N TYR A 325 5.28 -3.69 12.89
CA TYR A 325 6.35 -4.69 12.82
C TYR A 325 5.97 -5.95 13.59
N TYR A 326 5.51 -5.83 14.83
CA TYR A 326 5.09 -6.99 15.63
C TYR A 326 3.91 -7.75 15.01
N ILE A 327 3.00 -7.06 14.34
CA ILE A 327 1.90 -7.72 13.64
C ILE A 327 2.40 -8.47 12.40
N ILE A 328 3.19 -7.81 11.55
CA ILE A 328 3.59 -8.35 10.25
C ILE A 328 4.65 -9.45 10.42
N ASN A 329 5.68 -9.20 11.24
CA ASN A 329 6.82 -10.11 11.34
C ASN A 329 6.64 -11.18 12.42
N GLU A 330 5.92 -10.87 13.51
CA GLU A 330 5.79 -11.75 14.66
C GLU A 330 4.38 -12.30 14.86
N SER A 331 3.39 -11.80 14.09
CA SER A 331 1.97 -12.17 14.20
C SER A 331 1.36 -11.99 15.59
N LEU A 332 1.84 -11.01 16.37
CA LEU A 332 1.40 -10.77 17.74
C LEU A 332 0.04 -10.08 17.81
N ARG A 333 -0.80 -10.54 18.72
CA ARG A 333 -2.04 -9.86 19.11
C ARG A 333 -1.77 -8.68 20.03
N ALA A 334 -2.76 -7.80 20.21
CA ALA A 334 -2.59 -6.57 20.97
C ALA A 334 -2.16 -6.78 22.43
N ASP A 335 -2.56 -7.86 23.08
CA ASP A 335 -2.17 -8.23 24.44
C ASP A 335 -0.71 -8.74 24.55
N GLU A 336 -0.11 -9.12 23.43
CA GLU A 336 1.28 -9.58 23.35
C GLU A 336 2.24 -8.46 22.89
N ARG A 337 1.72 -7.34 22.36
CA ARG A 337 2.53 -6.23 21.87
C ARG A 337 3.01 -5.33 23.00
N PHE A 338 4.32 -5.28 23.20
CA PHE A 338 4.95 -4.63 24.37
C PHE A 338 4.61 -3.15 24.53
N SER A 339 4.43 -2.43 23.41
CA SER A 339 4.13 -0.99 23.40
C SER A 339 2.71 -0.65 23.81
N LEU A 340 1.83 -1.64 23.92
CA LEU A 340 0.40 -1.43 24.20
C LEU A 340 0.01 -1.76 25.64
N GLU A 341 -1.00 -1.07 26.13
CA GLU A 341 -1.72 -1.42 27.37
C GLU A 341 -3.21 -1.51 27.09
N ALA A 342 -3.87 -2.43 27.78
CA ALA A 342 -5.30 -2.64 27.69
C ALA A 342 -6.07 -1.56 28.46
N VAL A 343 -7.17 -1.08 27.88
CA VAL A 343 -8.14 -0.19 28.52
C VAL A 343 -9.51 -0.88 28.48
N ASP A 344 -10.00 -1.27 29.64
CA ASP A 344 -11.33 -1.87 29.80
C ASP A 344 -12.39 -0.78 29.97
N THR A 345 -13.49 -0.89 29.22
CA THR A 345 -14.65 0.01 29.29
C THR A 345 -15.94 -0.80 29.44
N THR A 346 -17.07 -0.11 29.63
CA THR A 346 -18.41 -0.76 29.64
C THR A 346 -18.77 -1.41 28.31
N ASP A 347 -18.21 -0.90 27.21
CA ASP A 347 -18.52 -1.33 25.84
C ASP A 347 -17.54 -2.39 25.33
N GLY A 348 -16.49 -2.70 26.11
CA GLY A 348 -15.48 -3.68 25.79
C GLY A 348 -14.06 -3.15 26.03
N ARG A 349 -13.09 -3.78 25.37
CA ARG A 349 -11.67 -3.46 25.50
C ARG A 349 -11.13 -2.84 24.24
N TYR A 350 -10.29 -1.78 24.42
CA TYR A 350 -9.38 -1.27 23.40
C TYR A 350 -7.95 -1.19 23.94
N TRP A 351 -7.03 -0.80 23.11
CA TRP A 351 -5.62 -0.72 23.43
C TRP A 351 -5.11 0.71 23.23
N ARG A 352 -4.10 1.13 23.96
CA ARG A 352 -3.41 2.40 23.72
C ARG A 352 -1.91 2.24 23.87
N PHE A 353 -1.16 3.09 23.22
CA PHE A 353 0.28 3.14 23.44
C PHE A 353 0.61 3.58 24.85
N LYS A 354 1.55 2.88 25.47
CA LYS A 354 2.13 3.27 26.77
C LYS A 354 2.87 4.60 26.63
N GLU A 355 2.80 5.45 27.67
CA GLU A 355 3.54 6.72 27.76
C GLU A 355 5.04 6.53 27.91
#